data_d43fd08c2b319b1abf10fc114b3b05df
#
_entry.id   d43fd08c2b319b1abf10fc114b3b05df
#
_cell.length_a   1.000
_cell.length_b   1.000
_cell.length_c   1.000
_cell.angle_alpha   90.00
_cell.angle_beta   90.00
_cell.angle_gamma   90.00
#
_symmetry.space_group_name_H-M   'P 1'
#
loop_
_entity.id
_entity.type
_entity.pdbx_description
1 polymer ?
#
loop_
_entity_poly.entity_id
_entity_poly.type
_entity_poly.pdbx_seq_one_letter_code
_entity_poly.pdbx_strand_id
1 'polypeptide(L)'
;EICACLVGSEMCIRDRIQEVLAAMDIEIVTKEGYEADDILGTLGRKCEAEGMEVTIVSGDRDLLQLATDHILIRIPKTVKRVTTIENYHTAEVLEKYSLLPKQIIDLKALMGDTADNIPGLPGVGEKTATKILLQYETLENAHAHFEEIKPNKAKEAMRDHYDLAELSKKLATIDTDAPVELDREKAALSNFYTPKAYEMFKRLEFKNLLGRFEETNAEPEDAVFLRTVTDFSEAEELFGTIAKEEKAGAA
;
A
#
# COMPACT_ATOMS: atom_id res chain seq x y z
N GLU A 1 17.49 21.92 -9.31
CA GLU A 1 18.64 21.02 -9.26
C GLU A 1 18.18 19.60 -9.56
N ILE A 2 18.54 19.11 -10.73
CA ILE A 2 18.32 17.72 -11.12
C ILE A 2 19.29 16.89 -10.28
N CYS A 3 18.80 16.17 -9.28
CA CYS A 3 19.62 15.21 -8.53
C CYS A 3 20.03 14.08 -9.49
N ALA A 4 21.17 14.23 -10.13
CA ALA A 4 21.79 13.20 -10.94
C ALA A 4 22.42 12.14 -10.01
N CYS A 5 21.60 11.28 -9.45
CA CYS A 5 22.05 10.21 -8.60
C CYS A 5 21.69 8.88 -9.26
N LEU A 6 22.64 8.26 -9.93
CA LEU A 6 22.52 6.92 -10.55
C LEU A 6 22.35 5.78 -9.53
N VAL A 7 22.43 6.07 -8.23
CA VAL A 7 22.24 5.12 -7.12
C VAL A 7 21.01 5.50 -6.27
N GLY A 8 20.28 6.57 -6.61
CA GLY A 8 19.23 7.17 -5.79
C GLY A 8 17.86 7.24 -6.44
N SER A 9 17.58 6.56 -7.55
CA SER A 9 16.30 6.72 -8.23
C SER A 9 15.11 6.28 -7.34
N GLU A 10 15.24 5.20 -6.60
CA GLU A 10 14.19 4.73 -5.68
C GLU A 10 14.03 5.66 -4.47
N MET A 11 15.13 6.12 -3.88
CA MET A 11 15.09 7.08 -2.77
C MET A 11 14.46 8.41 -3.22
N CYS A 12 14.82 8.92 -4.41
CA CYS A 12 14.19 10.12 -4.95
C CYS A 12 12.69 9.96 -5.23
N ILE A 13 12.25 8.79 -5.70
CA ILE A 13 10.83 8.49 -5.92
C ILE A 13 10.08 8.44 -4.59
N ARG A 14 10.62 7.75 -3.60
CA ARG A 14 10.05 7.67 -2.26
C ARG A 14 9.88 9.05 -1.63
N ASP A 15 10.92 9.88 -1.67
CA ASP A 15 10.87 11.24 -1.13
C ASP A 15 9.80 12.08 -1.83
N ARG A 16 9.69 11.98 -3.16
CA ARG A 16 8.64 12.67 -3.93
C ARG A 16 7.24 12.21 -3.59
N ILE A 17 7.04 10.91 -3.37
CA ILE A 17 5.74 10.38 -2.92
C ILE A 17 5.39 10.95 -1.55
N GLN A 18 6.33 11.01 -0.61
CA GLN A 18 6.12 11.59 0.72
C GLN A 18 5.80 13.08 0.64
N GLU A 19 6.52 13.85 -0.21
CA GLU A 19 6.21 15.26 -0.46
C GLU A 19 4.78 15.46 -0.99
N VAL A 20 4.35 14.60 -1.94
CA VAL A 20 2.99 14.63 -2.51
C VAL A 20 1.95 14.32 -1.44
N LEU A 21 2.14 13.25 -0.66
CA LEU A 21 1.20 12.87 0.39
C LEU A 21 1.09 13.93 1.48
N ALA A 22 2.22 14.53 1.87
CA ALA A 22 2.24 15.65 2.82
C ALA A 22 1.54 16.91 2.26
N ALA A 23 1.67 17.17 0.95
CA ALA A 23 0.96 18.28 0.30
C ALA A 23 -0.56 18.03 0.22
N MET A 24 -0.98 16.76 0.20
CA MET A 24 -2.38 16.32 0.23
C MET A 24 -2.94 16.21 1.66
N ASP A 25 -2.17 16.57 2.68
CA ASP A 25 -2.52 16.45 4.10
C ASP A 25 -2.84 15.00 4.52
N ILE A 26 -2.08 14.04 3.96
CA ILE A 26 -2.18 12.62 4.30
C ILE A 26 -1.11 12.27 5.32
N GLU A 27 -1.52 11.70 6.44
CA GLU A 27 -0.60 11.28 7.51
C GLU A 27 0.34 10.18 7.03
N ILE A 28 1.62 10.34 7.32
CA ILE A 28 2.68 9.39 6.99
C ILE A 28 3.28 8.83 8.28
N VAL A 29 3.06 7.55 8.52
CA VAL A 29 3.61 6.88 9.70
C VAL A 29 4.90 6.15 9.32
N THR A 30 5.96 6.43 10.05
CA THR A 30 7.26 5.78 9.90
C THR A 30 7.83 5.37 11.25
N LYS A 31 8.55 4.25 11.28
CA LYS A 31 9.26 3.80 12.48
C LYS A 31 10.58 3.17 12.09
N GLU A 32 11.66 3.71 12.62
CA GLU A 32 12.99 3.15 12.39
C GLU A 32 13.10 1.74 12.99
N GLY A 33 13.69 0.81 12.24
CA GLY A 33 13.88 -0.59 12.64
C GLY A 33 12.67 -1.50 12.38
N TYR A 34 11.58 -0.99 11.78
CA TYR A 34 10.39 -1.75 11.41
C TYR A 34 10.09 -1.60 9.93
N GLU A 35 9.57 -2.65 9.33
CA GLU A 35 9.10 -2.64 7.95
C GLU A 35 7.70 -2.00 7.84
N ALA A 36 7.32 -1.61 6.63
CA ALA A 36 6.00 -1.02 6.39
C ALA A 36 4.87 -2.00 6.77
N ASP A 37 5.08 -3.28 6.56
CA ASP A 37 4.11 -4.33 6.84
C ASP A 37 3.89 -4.54 8.35
N ASP A 38 4.95 -4.38 9.16
CA ASP A 38 4.84 -4.39 10.63
C ASP A 38 4.01 -3.21 11.12
N ILE A 39 4.23 -2.02 10.53
CA ILE A 39 3.45 -0.83 10.86
C ILE A 39 1.99 -1.02 10.46
N LEU A 40 1.72 -1.51 9.25
CA LEU A 40 0.38 -1.79 8.77
C LEU A 40 -0.32 -2.86 9.61
N GLY A 41 0.40 -3.95 9.94
CA GLY A 41 -0.11 -5.02 10.80
C GLY A 41 -0.45 -4.53 12.20
N THR A 42 0.45 -3.76 12.81
CA THR A 42 0.24 -3.20 14.15
C THR A 42 -0.94 -2.24 14.19
N LEU A 43 -0.98 -1.26 13.27
CA LEU A 43 -2.07 -0.29 13.23
C LEU A 43 -3.39 -0.95 12.84
N GLY A 44 -3.37 -1.91 11.90
CA GLY A 44 -4.56 -2.66 11.52
C GLY A 44 -5.18 -3.41 12.69
N ARG A 45 -4.36 -4.13 13.48
CA ARG A 45 -4.83 -4.85 14.66
C ARG A 45 -5.33 -3.92 15.78
N LYS A 46 -4.65 -2.80 16.01
CA LYS A 46 -5.09 -1.80 17.00
C LYS A 46 -6.45 -1.20 16.61
N CYS A 47 -6.61 -0.81 15.34
CA CYS A 47 -7.86 -0.26 14.85
C CYS A 47 -9.02 -1.28 14.89
N GLU A 48 -8.76 -2.54 14.51
CA GLU A 48 -9.73 -3.63 14.61
C GLU A 48 -10.17 -3.85 16.06
N ALA A 49 -9.23 -3.88 17.01
CA ALA A 49 -9.52 -4.06 18.44
C ALA A 49 -10.38 -2.91 19.02
N GLU A 50 -10.36 -1.74 18.39
CA GLU A 50 -11.21 -0.60 18.72
C GLU A 50 -12.56 -0.60 17.98
N GLY A 51 -12.85 -1.66 17.23
CA GLY A 51 -14.11 -1.85 16.52
C GLY A 51 -14.20 -1.12 15.18
N MET A 52 -13.06 -0.76 14.57
CA MET A 52 -13.03 -0.12 13.25
C MET A 52 -12.94 -1.16 12.13
N GLU A 53 -13.58 -0.86 11.01
CA GLU A 53 -13.35 -1.56 9.75
C GLU A 53 -12.07 -1.05 9.13
N VAL A 54 -11.14 -1.96 8.85
CA VAL A 54 -9.80 -1.63 8.34
C VAL A 54 -9.66 -2.06 6.89
N THR A 55 -9.11 -1.20 6.05
CA THR A 55 -8.73 -1.54 4.68
C THR A 55 -7.24 -1.29 4.49
N ILE A 56 -6.48 -2.35 4.20
CA ILE A 56 -5.06 -2.28 3.85
C ILE A 56 -4.92 -2.43 2.34
N VAL A 57 -4.31 -1.46 1.69
CA VAL A 57 -4.05 -1.47 0.24
C VAL A 57 -2.57 -1.67 0.01
N SER A 58 -2.19 -2.80 -0.58
CA SER A 58 -0.79 -3.13 -0.88
C SER A 58 -0.69 -4.06 -2.07
N GLY A 59 0.45 -4.05 -2.76
CA GLY A 59 0.80 -5.08 -3.76
C GLY A 59 1.33 -6.37 -3.14
N ASP A 60 1.66 -6.33 -1.85
CA ASP A 60 2.27 -7.44 -1.15
C ASP A 60 1.22 -8.46 -0.65
N ARG A 61 1.47 -9.73 -0.96
CA ARG A 61 0.59 -10.83 -0.56
C ARG A 61 0.86 -11.35 0.85
N ASP A 62 1.95 -10.95 1.46
CA ASP A 62 2.27 -11.32 2.84
C ASP A 62 1.26 -10.75 3.81
N LEU A 63 0.71 -9.59 3.48
CA LEU A 63 -0.36 -8.95 4.23
C LEU A 63 -1.66 -9.78 4.28
N LEU A 64 -1.82 -10.81 3.43
CA LEU A 64 -2.97 -11.72 3.51
C LEU A 64 -3.06 -12.43 4.86
N GLN A 65 -1.93 -12.61 5.57
CA GLN A 65 -1.91 -13.16 6.93
C GLN A 65 -2.67 -12.30 7.95
N LEU A 66 -2.87 -11.02 7.64
CA LEU A 66 -3.58 -10.06 8.49
C LEU A 66 -5.09 -10.05 8.25
N ALA A 67 -5.58 -10.64 7.16
CA ALA A 67 -6.99 -10.60 6.79
C ALA A 67 -7.88 -11.20 7.89
N THR A 68 -8.98 -10.50 8.21
CA THR A 68 -10.04 -10.93 9.12
C THR A 68 -11.39 -10.57 8.54
N ASP A 69 -12.45 -10.72 9.29
CA ASP A 69 -13.78 -10.26 8.88
C ASP A 69 -13.89 -8.72 8.93
N HIS A 70 -12.99 -8.03 9.67
CA HIS A 70 -12.93 -6.58 9.82
C HIS A 70 -11.67 -5.96 9.20
N ILE A 71 -10.66 -6.74 8.83
CA ILE A 71 -9.48 -6.29 8.10
C ILE A 71 -9.56 -6.81 6.66
N LEU A 72 -9.83 -5.89 5.73
CA LEU A 72 -9.85 -6.14 4.30
C LEU A 72 -8.48 -5.85 3.69
N ILE A 73 -7.89 -6.83 3.02
CA ILE A 73 -6.67 -6.65 2.21
C ILE A 73 -7.06 -6.44 0.75
N ARG A 74 -6.67 -5.30 0.18
CA ARG A 74 -6.93 -4.93 -1.21
C ARG A 74 -5.64 -4.94 -2.01
N ILE A 75 -5.56 -5.84 -2.99
CA ILE A 75 -4.36 -6.02 -3.82
C ILE A 75 -4.63 -5.48 -5.23
N PRO A 76 -4.04 -4.32 -5.61
CA PRO A 76 -4.09 -3.82 -6.97
C PRO A 76 -3.28 -4.74 -7.90
N LYS A 77 -3.87 -5.16 -9.01
CA LYS A 77 -3.21 -5.99 -10.01
C LYS A 77 -3.36 -5.37 -11.39
N THR A 78 -2.27 -4.96 -11.98
CA THR A 78 -2.26 -4.38 -13.31
C THR A 78 -1.86 -5.42 -14.35
N VAL A 79 -2.77 -5.74 -15.26
CA VAL A 79 -2.53 -6.63 -16.41
C VAL A 79 -2.91 -5.90 -17.69
N LYS A 80 -1.98 -5.81 -18.64
CA LYS A 80 -2.20 -5.14 -19.93
C LYS A 80 -2.79 -3.72 -19.81
N ARG A 81 -2.29 -2.91 -18.85
CA ARG A 81 -2.73 -1.54 -18.54
C ARG A 81 -4.13 -1.43 -17.92
N VAL A 82 -4.75 -2.53 -17.57
CA VAL A 82 -6.01 -2.55 -16.81
C VAL A 82 -5.67 -2.92 -15.37
N THR A 83 -6.02 -2.04 -14.43
CA THR A 83 -5.86 -2.32 -12.99
C THR A 83 -7.18 -2.87 -12.45
N THR A 84 -7.13 -4.06 -11.91
CA THR A 84 -8.19 -4.69 -11.14
C THR A 84 -7.79 -4.73 -9.67
N ILE A 85 -8.76 -4.75 -8.78
CA ILE A 85 -8.52 -4.83 -7.34
C ILE A 85 -9.07 -6.17 -6.87
N GLU A 86 -8.19 -7.00 -6.30
CA GLU A 86 -8.58 -8.22 -5.60
C GLU A 86 -8.81 -7.85 -4.12
N ASN A 87 -9.94 -8.26 -3.56
CA ASN A 87 -10.32 -8.01 -2.18
C ASN A 87 -10.28 -9.31 -1.39
N TYR A 88 -9.72 -9.29 -0.18
CA TYR A 88 -9.52 -10.46 0.64
C TYR A 88 -9.90 -10.19 2.11
N HIS A 89 -11.00 -10.76 2.56
CA HIS A 89 -11.26 -11.09 3.96
C HIS A 89 -10.87 -12.54 4.23
N THR A 90 -11.16 -13.07 5.39
CA THR A 90 -10.94 -14.47 5.74
C THR A 90 -11.52 -15.43 4.71
N ALA A 91 -12.74 -15.18 4.24
CA ALA A 91 -13.47 -16.05 3.30
C ALA A 91 -12.79 -16.12 1.93
N GLU A 92 -12.36 -15.00 1.37
CA GLU A 92 -11.72 -14.94 0.06
C GLU A 92 -10.30 -15.53 0.09
N VAL A 93 -9.57 -15.40 1.20
CA VAL A 93 -8.29 -16.11 1.40
C VAL A 93 -8.52 -17.61 1.40
N LEU A 94 -9.51 -18.08 2.16
CA LEU A 94 -9.85 -19.50 2.24
C LEU A 94 -10.30 -20.05 0.87
N GLU A 95 -11.14 -19.32 0.14
CA GLU A 95 -11.60 -19.72 -1.19
C GLU A 95 -10.42 -19.87 -2.17
N LYS A 96 -9.50 -18.90 -2.17
CA LYS A 96 -8.41 -18.86 -3.16
C LYS A 96 -7.26 -19.81 -2.83
N TYR A 97 -6.85 -19.88 -1.57
CA TYR A 97 -5.67 -20.62 -1.13
C TYR A 97 -6.01 -21.95 -0.45
N SER A 98 -7.29 -22.17 -0.13
CA SER A 98 -7.76 -23.31 0.70
C SER A 98 -7.13 -23.33 2.11
N LEU A 99 -6.63 -22.19 2.56
CA LEU A 99 -5.95 -21.97 3.84
C LEU A 99 -6.52 -20.74 4.52
N LEU A 100 -6.50 -20.76 5.85
CA LEU A 100 -6.84 -19.57 6.65
C LEU A 100 -5.73 -18.50 6.56
N PRO A 101 -6.03 -17.22 6.77
CA PRO A 101 -5.03 -16.14 6.74
C PRO A 101 -3.76 -16.45 7.55
N LYS A 102 -3.92 -16.92 8.76
CA LYS A 102 -2.77 -17.30 9.64
C LYS A 102 -1.90 -18.41 9.06
N GLN A 103 -2.48 -19.31 8.24
CA GLN A 103 -1.75 -20.42 7.61
C GLN A 103 -0.88 -19.97 6.43
N ILE A 104 -1.05 -18.73 5.94
CA ILE A 104 -0.16 -18.14 4.90
C ILE A 104 1.27 -18.04 5.43
N ILE A 105 1.45 -17.78 6.72
CA ILE A 105 2.77 -17.80 7.39
C ILE A 105 3.40 -19.18 7.28
N ASP A 106 2.65 -20.21 7.67
CA ASP A 106 3.14 -21.61 7.64
C ASP A 106 3.34 -22.11 6.20
N LEU A 107 2.53 -21.63 5.25
CA LEU A 107 2.73 -21.89 3.82
C LEU A 107 4.10 -21.39 3.35
N LYS A 108 4.45 -20.14 3.67
CA LYS A 108 5.76 -19.54 3.36
C LYS A 108 6.89 -20.24 4.14
N ALA A 109 6.66 -20.62 5.38
CA ALA A 109 7.63 -21.37 6.17
C ALA A 109 8.01 -22.71 5.51
N LEU A 110 7.04 -23.37 4.91
CA LEU A 110 7.25 -24.65 4.23
C LEU A 110 7.84 -24.50 2.82
N MET A 111 7.27 -23.61 1.98
CA MET A 111 7.68 -23.51 0.58
C MET A 111 8.83 -22.53 0.34
N GLY A 112 9.09 -21.64 1.29
CA GLY A 112 10.00 -20.51 1.12
C GLY A 112 9.40 -19.40 0.27
N ASP A 113 10.13 -18.28 0.20
CA ASP A 113 9.88 -17.19 -0.72
C ASP A 113 11.20 -16.66 -1.28
N THR A 114 11.38 -16.77 -2.59
CA THR A 114 12.61 -16.34 -3.26
C THR A 114 12.69 -14.81 -3.39
N ALA A 115 11.56 -14.10 -3.38
CA ALA A 115 11.56 -12.64 -3.44
C ALA A 115 12.14 -12.04 -2.16
N ASP A 116 11.78 -12.62 -1.00
CA ASP A 116 12.18 -12.16 0.32
C ASP A 116 13.37 -12.96 0.88
N ASN A 117 13.99 -13.82 0.05
CA ASN A 117 15.10 -14.69 0.45
C ASN A 117 14.77 -15.61 1.65
N ILE A 118 13.51 -16.04 1.75
CA ILE A 118 13.04 -17.00 2.76
C ILE A 118 13.33 -18.41 2.26
N PRO A 119 14.12 -19.23 2.98
CA PRO A 119 14.63 -20.50 2.45
C PRO A 119 13.56 -21.58 2.29
N GLY A 120 12.63 -21.72 3.25
CA GLY A 120 11.68 -22.83 3.30
C GLY A 120 12.34 -24.20 3.41
N LEU A 121 11.54 -25.27 3.23
CA LEU A 121 12.02 -26.64 3.20
C LEU A 121 12.49 -27.03 1.79
N PRO A 122 13.68 -27.64 1.64
CA PRO A 122 14.23 -28.02 0.35
C PRO A 122 13.30 -28.97 -0.43
N GLY A 123 12.85 -28.50 -1.62
CA GLY A 123 12.00 -29.29 -2.52
C GLY A 123 10.54 -29.43 -2.11
N VAL A 124 10.09 -28.64 -1.15
CA VAL A 124 8.68 -28.46 -0.81
C VAL A 124 8.18 -27.21 -1.54
N GLY A 125 7.28 -27.38 -2.50
CA GLY A 125 6.63 -26.28 -3.20
C GLY A 125 5.20 -26.08 -2.71
N GLU A 126 4.55 -25.02 -3.18
CA GLU A 126 3.21 -24.56 -2.77
C GLU A 126 2.18 -25.71 -2.67
N LYS A 127 2.06 -26.55 -3.71
CA LYS A 127 1.08 -27.64 -3.73
C LYS A 127 1.32 -28.68 -2.63
N THR A 128 2.58 -28.95 -2.28
CA THR A 128 2.93 -29.90 -1.21
C THR A 128 2.72 -29.26 0.16
N ALA A 129 3.15 -28.02 0.33
CA ALA A 129 2.96 -27.23 1.53
C ALA A 129 1.47 -27.08 1.87
N THR A 130 0.64 -26.71 0.88
CA THR A 130 -0.83 -26.60 1.07
C THR A 130 -1.44 -27.94 1.52
N LYS A 131 -1.05 -29.08 0.92
CA LYS A 131 -1.55 -30.40 1.36
C LYS A 131 -1.15 -30.75 2.79
N ILE A 132 0.08 -30.40 3.18
CA ILE A 132 0.56 -30.59 4.55
C ILE A 132 -0.31 -29.77 5.51
N LEU A 133 -0.53 -28.49 5.21
CA LEU A 133 -1.33 -27.61 6.08
C LEU A 133 -2.81 -27.96 6.12
N LEU A 134 -3.38 -28.47 5.04
CA LEU A 134 -4.75 -29.02 5.06
C LEU A 134 -4.91 -30.23 5.95
N GLN A 135 -3.84 -31.00 6.16
CA GLN A 135 -3.88 -32.22 6.99
C GLN A 135 -3.49 -31.95 8.45
N TYR A 136 -2.52 -31.05 8.66
CA TYR A 136 -1.91 -30.83 9.98
C TYR A 136 -2.15 -29.45 10.55
N GLU A 137 -2.74 -28.54 9.80
CA GLU A 137 -3.13 -27.17 10.15
C GLU A 137 -1.96 -26.22 10.41
N THR A 138 -0.91 -26.64 11.11
CA THR A 138 0.26 -25.81 11.46
C THR A 138 1.57 -26.52 11.14
N LEU A 139 2.65 -25.73 11.01
CA LEU A 139 4.02 -26.25 10.81
C LEU A 139 4.44 -27.17 11.96
N GLU A 140 4.18 -26.78 13.19
CA GLU A 140 4.57 -27.54 14.38
C GLU A 140 3.86 -28.89 14.46
N ASN A 141 2.56 -28.90 14.15
CA ASN A 141 1.80 -30.14 14.13
C ASN A 141 2.23 -31.06 12.97
N ALA A 142 2.55 -30.48 11.81
CA ALA A 142 3.12 -31.23 10.69
C ALA A 142 4.48 -31.85 11.07
N HIS A 143 5.32 -31.11 11.79
CA HIS A 143 6.59 -31.63 12.28
C HIS A 143 6.39 -32.79 13.31
N ALA A 144 5.45 -32.61 14.23
CA ALA A 144 5.15 -33.68 15.20
C ALA A 144 4.70 -34.99 14.54
N HIS A 145 4.13 -34.93 13.34
CA HIS A 145 3.64 -36.06 12.56
C HIS A 145 4.44 -36.31 11.27
N PHE A 146 5.72 -35.89 11.24
CA PHE A 146 6.52 -35.90 9.99
C PHE A 146 6.61 -37.32 9.36
N GLU A 147 6.55 -38.38 10.14
CA GLU A 147 6.56 -39.78 9.68
C GLU A 147 5.42 -40.06 8.68
N GLU A 148 4.30 -39.42 8.80
CA GLU A 148 3.10 -39.60 7.97
C GLU A 148 3.07 -38.76 6.73
N ILE A 149 3.99 -37.74 6.62
CA ILE A 149 4.03 -36.81 5.51
C ILE A 149 4.36 -37.51 4.19
N LYS A 150 3.65 -37.14 3.15
CA LYS A 150 3.87 -37.58 1.77
C LYS A 150 4.02 -36.32 0.87
N PRO A 151 4.94 -36.38 -0.12
CA PRO A 151 5.85 -37.47 -0.54
C PRO A 151 7.04 -37.61 0.40
N ASN A 152 7.76 -38.74 0.30
CA ASN A 152 8.96 -39.00 1.13
C ASN A 152 9.98 -37.87 1.14
N LYS A 153 10.16 -37.18 0.02
CA LYS A 153 11.06 -36.03 -0.06
C LYS A 153 10.66 -34.89 0.90
N ALA A 154 9.37 -34.64 1.06
CA ALA A 154 8.87 -33.63 2.01
C ALA A 154 9.03 -34.08 3.45
N LYS A 155 8.83 -35.39 3.71
CA LYS A 155 9.09 -36.02 5.00
C LYS A 155 10.55 -35.89 5.42
N GLU A 156 11.48 -36.25 4.52
CA GLU A 156 12.92 -36.11 4.75
C GLU A 156 13.31 -34.67 4.99
N ALA A 157 12.80 -33.72 4.16
CA ALA A 157 13.05 -32.30 4.34
C ALA A 157 12.52 -31.79 5.69
N MET A 158 11.34 -32.21 6.12
CA MET A 158 10.76 -31.86 7.41
C MET A 158 11.61 -32.38 8.58
N ARG A 159 12.11 -33.62 8.47
CA ARG A 159 12.98 -34.23 9.50
C ARG A 159 14.34 -33.54 9.59
N ASP A 160 14.98 -33.28 8.43
CA ASP A 160 16.40 -32.91 8.36
C ASP A 160 16.63 -31.40 8.37
N HIS A 161 15.60 -30.59 8.05
CA HIS A 161 15.69 -29.15 7.85
C HIS A 161 14.58 -28.37 8.55
N TYR A 162 14.02 -28.89 9.63
CA TYR A 162 12.94 -28.21 10.36
C TYR A 162 13.37 -26.84 10.90
N ASP A 163 14.64 -26.68 11.27
CA ASP A 163 15.24 -25.43 11.69
C ASP A 163 15.12 -24.33 10.62
N LEU A 164 15.25 -24.69 9.33
CA LEU A 164 15.03 -23.75 8.23
C LEU A 164 13.55 -23.33 8.13
N ALA A 165 12.62 -24.24 8.39
CA ALA A 165 11.20 -23.91 8.38
C ALA A 165 10.82 -23.00 9.56
N GLU A 166 11.39 -23.23 10.75
CA GLU A 166 11.19 -22.32 11.91
C GLU A 166 11.76 -20.94 11.64
N LEU A 167 12.97 -20.86 11.08
CA LEU A 167 13.57 -19.58 10.65
C LEU A 167 12.67 -18.89 9.62
N SER A 168 12.22 -19.63 8.59
CA SER A 168 11.34 -19.11 7.55
C SER A 168 10.01 -18.62 8.10
N LYS A 169 9.42 -19.32 9.05
CA LYS A 169 8.21 -18.90 9.76
C LYS A 169 8.42 -17.58 10.47
N LYS A 170 9.55 -17.45 11.19
CA LYS A 170 9.89 -16.19 11.87
C LYS A 170 10.07 -15.03 10.90
N LEU A 171 10.73 -15.26 9.76
CA LEU A 171 10.95 -14.24 8.74
C LEU A 171 9.66 -13.85 8.01
N ALA A 172 8.75 -14.79 7.79
CA ALA A 172 7.48 -14.54 7.12
C ALA A 172 6.40 -13.93 8.03
N THR A 173 6.61 -13.91 9.34
CA THR A 173 5.62 -13.40 10.29
C THR A 173 5.77 -11.89 10.44
N ILE A 174 4.70 -11.16 10.11
CA ILE A 174 4.60 -9.71 10.32
C ILE A 174 4.49 -9.42 11.81
N ASP A 175 5.33 -8.52 12.33
CA ASP A 175 5.24 -8.04 13.71
C ASP A 175 4.03 -7.09 13.86
N THR A 176 3.09 -7.47 14.71
CA THR A 176 1.89 -6.68 14.98
C THR A 176 1.96 -5.88 16.29
N ASP A 177 3.15 -5.85 16.93
CA ASP A 177 3.39 -5.18 18.20
C ASP A 177 4.44 -4.06 18.09
N ALA A 178 4.65 -3.51 16.87
CA ALA A 178 5.56 -2.39 16.66
C ALA A 178 5.16 -1.18 17.54
N PRO A 179 6.12 -0.42 18.09
CA PRO A 179 5.83 0.73 18.96
C PRO A 179 5.43 1.96 18.13
N VAL A 180 4.28 1.84 17.45
CA VAL A 180 3.65 2.87 16.63
C VAL A 180 2.23 3.14 17.10
N GLU A 181 1.80 4.38 16.96
CA GLU A 181 0.44 4.82 17.26
C GLU A 181 -0.08 5.66 16.08
N LEU A 182 -1.38 5.59 15.83
CA LEU A 182 -2.06 6.40 14.85
C LEU A 182 -2.66 7.63 15.53
N ASP A 183 -2.18 8.81 15.14
CA ASP A 183 -2.84 10.07 15.50
C ASP A 183 -4.10 10.22 14.62
N ARG A 184 -5.27 9.90 15.19
CA ARG A 184 -6.54 9.88 14.43
C ARG A 184 -6.99 11.24 13.96
N GLU A 185 -6.66 12.29 14.70
CA GLU A 185 -7.04 13.65 14.33
C GLU A 185 -6.26 14.07 13.09
N LYS A 186 -4.96 13.77 13.04
CA LYS A 186 -4.12 14.00 11.87
C LYS A 186 -4.40 13.05 10.71
N ALA A 187 -4.73 11.80 11.01
CA ALA A 187 -5.05 10.79 10.00
C ALA A 187 -6.47 10.93 9.44
N ALA A 188 -7.32 11.76 10.05
CA ALA A 188 -8.66 12.02 9.55
C ALA A 188 -8.59 12.68 8.17
N LEU A 189 -9.14 11.97 7.17
CA LEU A 189 -9.12 12.44 5.80
C LEU A 189 -10.02 13.65 5.64
N SER A 190 -9.46 14.74 5.13
CA SER A 190 -10.17 15.94 4.75
C SER A 190 -10.18 16.12 3.21
N ASN A 191 -10.09 17.33 2.73
CA ASN A 191 -9.95 17.58 1.29
C ASN A 191 -8.50 17.34 0.85
N PHE A 192 -8.24 16.30 0.06
CA PHE A 192 -6.92 16.02 -0.51
C PHE A 192 -6.45 17.05 -1.55
N TYR A 193 -7.40 17.78 -2.12
CA TYR A 193 -7.15 18.71 -3.21
C TYR A 193 -6.83 20.10 -2.64
N THR A 194 -5.75 20.16 -1.84
CA THR A 194 -5.27 21.39 -1.25
C THR A 194 -4.55 22.26 -2.30
N PRO A 195 -4.44 23.59 -2.12
CA PRO A 195 -3.64 24.42 -3.01
C PRO A 195 -2.17 23.96 -3.12
N LYS A 196 -1.61 23.43 -2.03
CA LYS A 196 -0.25 22.85 -2.01
C LYS A 196 -0.16 21.60 -2.89
N ALA A 197 -1.16 20.72 -2.84
CA ALA A 197 -1.24 19.53 -3.69
C ALA A 197 -1.35 19.94 -5.17
N TYR A 198 -2.15 20.95 -5.50
CA TYR A 198 -2.27 21.48 -6.86
C TYR A 198 -0.91 21.92 -7.43
N GLU A 199 -0.18 22.77 -6.71
CA GLU A 199 1.14 23.23 -7.13
C GLU A 199 2.15 22.08 -7.25
N MET A 200 2.08 21.09 -6.37
CA MET A 200 2.92 19.91 -6.43
C MET A 200 2.61 19.06 -7.68
N PHE A 201 1.34 18.82 -7.98
CA PHE A 201 0.91 18.06 -9.16
C PHE A 201 1.28 18.78 -10.47
N LYS A 202 1.17 20.10 -10.49
CA LYS A 202 1.61 20.92 -11.60
C LYS A 202 3.12 20.83 -11.83
N ARG A 203 3.92 20.93 -10.75
CA ARG A 203 5.39 20.78 -10.80
C ARG A 203 5.82 19.39 -11.29
N LEU A 204 5.07 18.33 -10.92
CA LEU A 204 5.34 16.95 -11.30
C LEU A 204 4.65 16.54 -12.61
N GLU A 205 3.97 17.47 -13.27
CA GLU A 205 3.25 17.22 -14.53
C GLU A 205 2.19 16.11 -14.47
N PHE A 206 1.51 15.96 -13.33
CA PHE A 206 0.45 14.96 -13.13
C PHE A 206 -0.88 15.40 -13.77
N LYS A 207 -0.87 15.51 -15.10
CA LYS A 207 -1.99 16.07 -15.90
C LYS A 207 -3.34 15.43 -15.58
N ASN A 208 -3.39 14.10 -15.43
CA ASN A 208 -4.63 13.39 -15.14
C ASN A 208 -5.17 13.66 -13.72
N LEU A 209 -4.32 14.03 -12.78
CA LEU A 209 -4.72 14.34 -11.41
C LEU A 209 -5.15 15.81 -11.27
N LEU A 210 -4.58 16.71 -12.08
CA LEU A 210 -4.97 18.13 -12.08
C LEU A 210 -6.45 18.32 -12.43
N GLY A 211 -7.01 17.53 -13.36
CA GLY A 211 -8.43 17.58 -13.71
C GLY A 211 -9.39 17.31 -12.56
N ARG A 212 -8.94 16.60 -11.51
CA ARG A 212 -9.78 16.31 -10.34
C ARG A 212 -10.00 17.52 -9.42
N PHE A 213 -9.11 18.52 -9.48
CA PHE A 213 -9.30 19.77 -8.73
C PHE A 213 -10.45 20.61 -9.29
N GLU A 214 -10.70 20.54 -10.59
CA GLU A 214 -11.82 21.24 -11.25
C GLU A 214 -13.16 20.64 -10.82
N GLU A 215 -13.24 19.32 -10.60
CA GLU A 215 -14.45 18.63 -10.15
C GLU A 215 -14.81 18.95 -8.68
N THR A 216 -13.83 19.31 -7.86
CA THR A 216 -14.03 19.54 -6.42
C THR A 216 -14.30 21.00 -6.05
N ASN A 217 -14.41 21.93 -7.02
CA ASN A 217 -14.56 23.37 -6.80
C ASN A 217 -13.50 23.96 -5.83
N ALA A 218 -12.35 23.36 -5.73
CA ALA A 218 -11.20 23.95 -5.07
C ALA A 218 -10.61 24.99 -6.02
N GLU A 219 -11.23 26.18 -6.11
CA GLU A 219 -10.65 27.31 -6.80
C GLU A 219 -9.35 27.67 -6.08
N PRO A 220 -8.18 27.63 -6.75
CA PRO A 220 -6.99 28.23 -6.19
C PRO A 220 -7.25 29.75 -6.02
N GLU A 221 -6.83 30.32 -4.91
CA GLU A 221 -6.99 31.75 -4.62
C GLU A 221 -6.44 32.68 -5.75
N ASP A 222 -5.65 32.14 -6.67
CA ASP A 222 -5.10 32.76 -7.86
C ASP A 222 -5.61 32.15 -9.18
N ALA A 223 -6.87 31.71 -9.25
CA ALA A 223 -7.44 31.24 -10.52
C ALA A 223 -7.46 32.39 -11.53
N VAL A 224 -6.52 32.38 -12.47
CA VAL A 224 -6.56 33.26 -13.64
C VAL A 224 -7.72 32.81 -14.53
N PHE A 225 -8.83 33.48 -14.44
CA PHE A 225 -9.96 33.28 -15.34
C PHE A 225 -9.58 33.72 -16.74
N LEU A 226 -9.26 32.78 -17.62
CA LEU A 226 -9.09 33.04 -19.03
C LEU A 226 -10.46 33.15 -19.68
N ARG A 227 -10.92 34.36 -19.95
CA ARG A 227 -12.11 34.63 -20.76
C ARG A 227 -11.68 34.89 -22.20
N THR A 228 -12.20 34.09 -23.12
CA THR A 228 -11.99 34.34 -24.54
C THR A 228 -13.02 35.36 -25.01
N VAL A 229 -12.56 36.51 -25.43
CA VAL A 229 -13.38 37.58 -26.00
C VAL A 229 -13.32 37.45 -27.52
N THR A 230 -14.47 37.21 -28.16
CA THR A 230 -14.59 37.01 -29.60
C THR A 230 -15.22 38.22 -30.34
N ASP A 231 -15.76 39.15 -29.60
CA ASP A 231 -16.37 40.37 -30.14
C ASP A 231 -15.45 41.60 -29.91
N PHE A 232 -15.27 42.40 -30.95
CA PHE A 232 -14.40 43.56 -30.90
C PHE A 232 -14.91 44.64 -29.92
N SER A 233 -16.24 44.84 -29.84
CA SER A 233 -16.86 45.79 -28.92
C SER A 233 -16.66 45.38 -27.46
N GLU A 234 -16.74 44.11 -27.14
CA GLU A 234 -16.48 43.55 -25.81
C GLU A 234 -14.99 43.70 -25.42
N ALA A 235 -14.08 43.52 -26.37
CA ALA A 235 -12.65 43.76 -26.18
C ALA A 235 -12.36 45.22 -25.85
N GLU A 236 -12.98 46.14 -26.55
CA GLU A 236 -12.80 47.59 -26.38
C GLU A 236 -13.30 48.05 -25.00
N GLU A 237 -14.42 47.49 -24.53
CA GLU A 237 -14.97 47.76 -23.19
C GLU A 237 -14.05 47.22 -22.08
N LEU A 238 -13.53 46.01 -22.25
CA LEU A 238 -12.59 45.37 -21.31
C LEU A 238 -11.28 46.18 -21.17
N PHE A 239 -10.66 46.57 -22.29
CA PHE A 239 -9.46 47.40 -22.29
C PHE A 239 -9.73 48.78 -21.73
N GLY A 240 -10.91 49.35 -21.96
CA GLY A 240 -11.35 50.62 -21.38
C GLY A 240 -11.49 50.57 -19.84
N THR A 241 -11.88 49.41 -19.30
CA THR A 241 -11.99 49.19 -17.86
C THR A 241 -10.62 49.04 -17.22
N ILE A 242 -9.73 48.22 -17.80
CA ILE A 242 -8.36 48.00 -17.32
C ILE A 242 -7.58 49.32 -17.29
N ALA A 243 -7.69 50.15 -18.35
CA ALA A 243 -7.02 51.46 -18.43
C ALA A 243 -7.53 52.49 -17.41
N LYS A 244 -8.76 52.30 -16.88
CA LYS A 244 -9.29 53.15 -15.80
C LYS A 244 -8.79 52.71 -14.42
N GLU A 245 -8.66 51.40 -14.20
CA GLU A 245 -8.15 50.84 -12.95
C GLU A 245 -6.66 51.14 -12.75
N GLU A 246 -5.84 51.08 -13.81
CA GLU A 246 -4.42 51.47 -13.75
C GLU A 246 -4.26 52.96 -13.36
N LYS A 247 -5.16 53.85 -13.82
CA LYS A 247 -5.13 55.25 -13.44
C LYS A 247 -5.61 55.52 -12.03
N ALA A 248 -6.49 54.64 -11.48
CA ALA A 248 -6.98 54.78 -10.12
C ALA A 248 -6.01 54.19 -9.06
N GLY A 249 -5.15 53.22 -9.43
CA GLY A 249 -4.12 52.66 -8.56
C GLY A 249 -2.81 53.45 -8.50
N ALA A 250 -2.65 54.50 -9.31
CA ALA A 250 -1.46 55.34 -9.39
C ALA A 250 -1.66 56.74 -8.73
N ALA A 251 -2.74 56.95 -7.98
CA ALA A 251 -3.04 58.10 -7.16
C ALA A 251 -3.09 57.68 -5.68
#